data_76ecd910c8f27a8ea30c3e7640ac0044
#
_entry.id   76ecd910c8f27a8ea30c3e7640ac0044
#
_cell.length_a   1.000
_cell.length_b   1.000
_cell.length_c   1.000
_cell.angle_alpha   90.00
_cell.angle_beta   90.00
_cell.angle_gamma   90.00
#
_symmetry.space_group_name_H-M   'P 1'
#
loop_
_entity.id
_entity.type
_entity.pdbx_description
1 polymer ?
#
loop_
_entity_poly.entity_id
_entity_poly.type
_entity_poly.pdbx_seq_one_letter_code
_entity_poly.pdbx_strand_id
1 'polypeptide(L)' 'MGRAIDLFVTYRFLKLLTTPFEKTEAYKLGIIDDNGNRIMQKGIKKPQVPLVTTQEKNAYTILHKLVFNIKKIF' A
#
# COMPACT_ATOMS: atom_id res chain seq x y z
N MET A 1 -26.25 7.79 -0.42
CA MET A 1 -24.87 7.76 0.07
C MET A 1 -24.84 7.30 1.50
N GLY A 2 -24.32 6.17 1.73
CA GLY A 2 -24.36 5.59 3.04
C GLY A 2 -23.22 6.02 3.94
N ARG A 3 -23.55 6.46 5.14
CA ARG A 3 -22.52 6.68 6.16
C ARG A 3 -21.72 5.42 6.42
N ALA A 4 -22.36 4.26 6.26
CA ALA A 4 -21.68 2.98 6.45
C ALA A 4 -20.48 2.83 5.53
N ILE A 5 -20.59 3.33 4.29
CA ILE A 5 -19.47 3.29 3.35
C ILE A 5 -18.34 4.20 3.82
N ASP A 6 -18.69 5.41 4.27
CA ASP A 6 -17.70 6.37 4.75
C ASP A 6 -16.97 5.84 5.98
N LEU A 7 -17.72 5.25 6.91
CA LEU A 7 -17.14 4.67 8.12
C LEU A 7 -16.21 3.50 7.79
N PHE A 8 -16.59 2.68 6.82
CA PHE A 8 -15.79 1.55 6.42
C PHE A 8 -14.47 2.00 5.79
N VAL A 9 -14.53 3.00 4.91
CA VAL A 9 -13.33 3.55 4.28
C VAL A 9 -12.43 4.20 5.33
N THR A 10 -13.01 4.96 6.25
CA THR A 10 -12.26 5.60 7.34
C THR A 10 -11.57 4.56 8.21
N TYR A 11 -12.27 3.47 8.56
CA TYR A 11 -11.69 2.41 9.35
C TYR A 11 -10.49 1.77 8.64
N ARG A 12 -10.62 1.48 7.36
CA ARG A 12 -9.53 0.89 6.59
C ARG A 12 -8.34 1.83 6.51
N PHE A 13 -8.61 3.12 6.33
CA PHE A 13 -7.57 4.15 6.29
C PHE A 13 -6.79 4.18 7.60
N LEU A 14 -7.50 4.24 8.73
CA LEU A 14 -6.87 4.29 10.05
C LEU A 14 -6.11 3.02 10.36
N LYS A 15 -6.68 1.88 10.01
CA LYS A 15 -6.03 0.60 10.23
C LYS A 15 -4.72 0.51 9.44
N LEU A 16 -4.75 0.92 8.18
CA LEU A 16 -3.56 0.90 7.33
C LEU A 16 -2.52 1.89 7.83
N LEU A 17 -2.97 3.07 8.28
CA LEU A 17 -2.08 4.10 8.79
C LEU A 17 -1.30 3.63 10.03
N THR A 18 -1.92 2.78 10.85
CA THR A 18 -1.28 2.26 12.06
C THR A 18 -0.58 0.92 11.87
N THR A 19 -0.66 0.33 10.67
CA THR A 19 -0.03 -0.94 10.37
C THR A 19 1.41 -0.69 9.91
N PRO A 20 2.42 -1.33 10.53
CA PRO A 20 3.80 -1.21 10.05
C PRO A 20 3.92 -1.70 8.61
N PHE A 21 4.85 -1.10 7.86
CA PHE A 21 5.03 -1.47 6.45
C PHE A 21 5.30 -2.97 6.29
N GLU A 22 6.11 -3.55 7.19
CA GLU A 22 6.49 -4.96 7.12
C GLU A 22 5.31 -5.91 7.31
N LYS A 23 4.20 -5.42 7.86
CA LYS A 23 3.01 -6.23 8.09
C LYS A 23 1.95 -6.04 7.02
N THR A 24 2.24 -5.22 6.00
CA THR A 24 1.29 -5.02 4.91
C THR A 24 1.42 -6.11 3.87
N GLU A 25 0.34 -6.33 3.14
CA GLU A 25 0.34 -7.30 2.05
C GLU A 25 1.31 -6.88 0.94
N ALA A 26 1.41 -5.58 0.68
CA ALA A 26 2.33 -5.05 -0.32
C ALA A 26 3.79 -5.42 -0.01
N TYR A 27 4.16 -5.36 1.26
CA TYR A 27 5.50 -5.77 1.69
C TYR A 27 5.71 -7.28 1.48
N LYS A 28 4.72 -8.08 1.88
CA LYS A 28 4.81 -9.54 1.76
C LYS A 28 4.92 -9.99 0.32
N LEU A 29 4.32 -9.26 -0.61
CA LEU A 29 4.38 -9.56 -2.03
C LEU A 29 5.62 -8.99 -2.72
N GLY A 30 6.45 -8.25 -2.00
CA GLY A 30 7.64 -7.64 -2.56
C GLY A 30 7.39 -6.38 -3.38
N ILE A 31 6.23 -5.75 -3.20
CA ILE A 31 5.87 -4.53 -3.93
C ILE A 31 6.55 -3.32 -3.33
N ILE A 32 6.63 -3.26 -2.00
CA ILE A 32 7.28 -2.16 -1.29
C ILE A 32 8.36 -2.70 -0.35
N ASP A 33 9.28 -1.83 0.04
CA ASP A 33 10.31 -2.16 1.03
C ASP A 33 9.81 -1.79 2.43
N ASP A 34 10.67 -1.95 3.43
CA ASP A 34 10.32 -1.67 4.83
C ASP A 34 10.18 -0.18 5.13
N ASN A 35 10.53 0.68 4.19
CA ASN A 35 10.33 2.12 4.30
C ASN A 35 9.07 2.57 3.54
N GLY A 36 8.34 1.64 2.95
CA GLY A 36 7.13 1.95 2.22
C GLY A 36 7.35 2.45 0.80
N ASN A 37 8.55 2.32 0.28
CA ASN A 37 8.88 2.73 -1.08
C ASN A 37 8.67 1.57 -2.04
N ARG A 38 8.17 1.89 -3.26
CA ARG A 38 8.04 0.88 -4.30
C ARG A 38 9.42 0.32 -4.64
N ILE A 39 9.53 -1.01 -4.60
CA ILE A 39 10.78 -1.66 -4.98
C ILE A 39 10.91 -1.66 -6.50
N MET A 40 12.01 -1.14 -7.00
CA MET A 40 12.28 -1.05 -8.43
C MET A 40 13.33 -2.06 -8.85
N GLN A 41 13.31 -2.45 -10.12
CA GLN A 41 14.34 -3.32 -10.67
C GLN A 41 15.65 -2.56 -10.71
N LYS A 42 16.74 -3.26 -10.39
CA LYS A 42 18.05 -2.65 -10.33
C LYS A 42 18.47 -2.16 -11.72
N GLY A 43 18.80 -0.86 -11.81
CA GLY A 43 19.24 -0.26 -13.04
C GLY A 43 18.17 0.02 -14.07
N ILE A 44 16.90 -0.24 -13.75
CA ILE A 44 15.78 -0.03 -14.65
C ILE A 44 14.66 0.69 -13.89
N LYS A 45 14.00 1.67 -14.51
CA LYS A 45 12.90 2.38 -13.87
C LYS A 45 11.59 1.61 -14.01
N LYS A 46 11.61 0.34 -13.62
CA LYS A 46 10.42 -0.52 -13.64
C LYS A 46 10.26 -1.19 -12.28
N PRO A 47 9.01 -1.37 -11.81
CA PRO A 47 8.78 -2.03 -10.54
C PRO A 47 9.29 -3.47 -10.55
N GLN A 48 9.81 -3.91 -9.41
CA GLN A 48 10.24 -5.29 -9.22
C GLN A 48 9.07 -6.26 -9.40
N VAL A 49 7.91 -5.90 -8.84
CA VAL A 49 6.69 -6.70 -8.94
C VAL A 49 5.63 -5.86 -9.65
N PRO A 50 5.27 -6.22 -10.88
CA PRO A 50 4.20 -5.51 -11.57
C PRO A 50 2.84 -5.87 -10.93
N LEU A 51 1.88 -4.95 -11.01
CA LEU A 51 0.55 -5.16 -10.45
C LEU A 51 -0.32 -5.85 -11.49
N VAL A 52 -0.22 -7.15 -11.61
CA VAL A 52 -0.91 -7.94 -12.62
C VAL A 52 -2.06 -8.74 -12.03
N THR A 53 -1.81 -9.47 -10.94
CA THR A 53 -2.83 -10.30 -10.31
C THR A 53 -3.78 -9.45 -9.49
N THR A 54 -4.98 -9.99 -9.22
CA THR A 54 -5.94 -9.33 -8.35
C THR A 54 -5.36 -9.08 -6.97
N GLN A 55 -4.62 -10.05 -6.44
CA GLN A 55 -3.98 -9.92 -5.13
C GLN A 55 -2.98 -8.76 -5.13
N GLU A 56 -2.16 -8.65 -6.16
CA GLU A 56 -1.17 -7.57 -6.27
C GLU A 56 -1.86 -6.21 -6.38
N LYS A 57 -2.88 -6.11 -7.22
CA LYS A 57 -3.61 -4.86 -7.39
C LYS A 57 -4.30 -4.43 -6.09
N ASN A 58 -4.89 -5.38 -5.36
CA ASN A 58 -5.57 -5.08 -4.10
C ASN A 58 -4.60 -4.71 -2.98
N ALA A 59 -3.36 -5.20 -3.06
CA ALA A 59 -2.35 -4.91 -2.05
C ALA A 59 -1.74 -3.53 -2.20
N TYR A 60 -1.90 -2.88 -3.36
CA TYR A 60 -1.28 -1.59 -3.62
C TYR A 60 -2.21 -0.70 -4.44
N THR A 61 -3.31 -0.30 -3.81
CA THR A 61 -4.32 0.59 -4.41
C THR A 61 -3.90 2.04 -4.22
N ILE A 62 -4.71 2.96 -4.78
CA ILE A 62 -4.51 4.39 -4.58
C ILE A 62 -4.54 4.74 -3.09
N LEU A 63 -5.43 4.10 -2.33
CA LEU A 63 -5.49 4.29 -0.88
C LEU A 63 -4.18 3.90 -0.21
N HIS A 64 -3.60 2.76 -0.59
CA HIS A 64 -2.32 2.32 -0.04
C HIS A 64 -1.21 3.32 -0.34
N LYS A 65 -1.15 3.81 -1.59
CA LYS A 65 -0.14 4.80 -1.97
C LYS A 65 -0.26 6.07 -1.13
N LEU A 66 -1.48 6.55 -0.94
CA LEU A 66 -1.74 7.75 -0.15
C LEU A 66 -1.31 7.55 1.30
N VAL A 67 -1.74 6.45 1.91
CA VAL A 67 -1.42 6.16 3.31
C VAL A 67 0.08 5.96 3.51
N PHE A 68 0.72 5.23 2.60
CA PHE A 68 2.17 5.00 2.71
C PHE A 68 2.94 6.32 2.61
N ASN A 69 2.51 7.23 1.75
CA ASN A 69 3.16 8.54 1.64
C ASN A 69 2.96 9.37 2.91
N ILE A 70 1.77 9.31 3.50
CA ILE A 70 1.50 10.01 4.76
C ILE A 70 2.37 9.45 5.88
N LYS A 71 2.50 8.14 5.95
CA LYS A 71 3.30 7.48 6.99
C LYS A 71 4.78 7.86 6.90
N LYS A 72 5.29 8.15 5.72
CA LYS A 72 6.68 8.56 5.55
C LYS A 72 6.97 9.95 6.11
N ILE A 73 5.94 10.77 6.26
CA ILE A 73 6.09 12.14 6.78
C ILE A 73 6.16 12.16 8.31
N PHE A 74 5.53 11.21 8.96
CA PHE A 74 5.46 11.15 10.43
C PHE A 74 6.58 10.33 11.06
#